data_43d682490975266a7f7d1f3e49fbf8d9
#
_entry.id   43d682490975266a7f7d1f3e49fbf8d9
#
_cell.length_a   1.000
_cell.length_b   1.000
_cell.length_c   1.000
_cell.angle_alpha   90.00
_cell.angle_beta   90.00
_cell.angle_gamma   90.00
#
_symmetry.space_group_name_H-M   'P 1'
#
loop_
_entity.id
_entity.type
_entity.pdbx_description
1 polymer ?
#
loop_
_entity_poly.entity_id
_entity_poly.type
_entity_poly.pdbx_seq_one_letter_code
_entity_poly.pdbx_strand_id
1 'polypeptide(L)'
;MVGLSSAASTLQAQLGDVSGWSLEQAPEPQAILRLADAVLYVESMVASLERGDRRDSKPQVARPGMEAEAFANHQLTEACIVVIDEATAGLALAKRAITAYLESNGEKLHLANVPFSLQAVRGGLRFLEQERAAELIGACADFIQKHMLESNQMPPEQLLETLADALTSLEYYLEGGAILRRDDSRLSVLDLASESVRALGMPVAA
;
A
#
# COMPACT_ATOMS: atom_id res chain seq x y z
N MET A 1 6.59 -19.34 -20.60
CA MET A 1 7.84 -20.13 -20.44
C MET A 1 9.09 -19.44 -20.96
N VAL A 2 9.03 -18.58 -21.97
CA VAL A 2 10.20 -17.89 -22.56
C VAL A 2 10.87 -16.93 -21.56
N GLY A 3 10.13 -16.23 -20.70
CA GLY A 3 10.69 -15.27 -19.73
C GLY A 3 11.56 -15.90 -18.64
N LEU A 4 11.17 -17.07 -18.11
CA LEU A 4 11.93 -17.80 -17.11
C LEU A 4 13.27 -18.33 -17.63
N SER A 5 13.33 -18.77 -18.89
CA SER A 5 14.58 -19.20 -19.52
C SER A 5 15.54 -18.02 -19.73
N SER A 6 15.02 -16.84 -20.05
CA SER A 6 15.81 -15.61 -20.18
C SER A 6 16.38 -15.14 -18.83
N ALA A 7 15.57 -15.13 -17.77
CA ALA A 7 16.03 -14.81 -16.42
C ALA A 7 17.09 -15.79 -15.92
N ALA A 8 16.90 -17.09 -16.15
CA ALA A 8 17.88 -18.13 -15.79
C ALA A 8 19.20 -17.97 -16.54
N SER A 9 19.16 -17.65 -17.85
CA SER A 9 20.38 -17.42 -18.65
C SER A 9 21.13 -16.16 -18.19
N THR A 10 20.42 -15.10 -17.81
CA THR A 10 21.00 -13.86 -17.28
C THR A 10 21.70 -14.11 -15.94
N LEU A 11 21.04 -14.82 -15.02
CA LEU A 11 21.64 -15.21 -13.74
C LEU A 11 22.88 -16.10 -13.93
N GLN A 12 22.83 -17.04 -14.85
CA GLN A 12 23.93 -17.98 -15.10
C GLN A 12 25.15 -17.26 -15.68
N ALA A 13 24.96 -16.25 -16.54
CA ALA A 13 26.03 -15.42 -17.06
C ALA A 13 26.68 -14.59 -15.93
N GLN A 14 25.89 -13.99 -15.04
CA GLN A 14 26.41 -13.19 -13.94
C GLN A 14 27.08 -14.05 -12.85
N LEU A 15 26.60 -15.27 -12.61
CA LEU A 15 27.27 -16.23 -11.71
C LEU A 15 28.67 -16.60 -12.20
N GLY A 16 28.87 -16.70 -13.52
CA GLY A 16 30.18 -16.88 -14.13
C GLY A 16 31.13 -15.72 -13.84
N ASP A 17 30.65 -14.50 -13.95
CA ASP A 17 31.42 -13.29 -13.65
C ASP A 17 31.78 -13.18 -12.16
N VAL A 18 30.82 -13.45 -11.25
CA VAL A 18 31.03 -13.41 -9.79
C VAL A 18 31.98 -14.51 -9.32
N SER A 19 31.92 -15.69 -9.91
CA SER A 19 32.81 -16.81 -9.54
C SER A 19 34.31 -16.51 -9.82
N GLY A 20 34.59 -15.56 -10.69
CA GLY A 20 35.93 -15.06 -10.97
C GLY A 20 36.46 -13.99 -9.98
N TRP A 21 35.61 -13.49 -9.09
CA TRP A 21 36.02 -12.48 -8.11
C TRP A 21 36.84 -13.11 -6.97
N SER A 22 37.94 -12.49 -6.61
CA SER A 22 38.77 -12.90 -5.49
C SER A 22 38.71 -11.87 -4.36
N LEU A 23 38.94 -12.31 -3.12
CA LEU A 23 39.04 -11.43 -1.95
C LEU A 23 40.22 -10.45 -2.02
N GLU A 24 41.19 -10.71 -2.88
CA GLU A 24 42.39 -9.89 -3.03
C GLU A 24 42.24 -8.77 -4.08
N GLN A 25 41.19 -8.86 -4.92
CA GLN A 25 41.00 -7.90 -6.00
C GLN A 25 39.54 -7.45 -6.01
N ALA A 26 39.28 -6.20 -5.60
CA ALA A 26 37.93 -5.64 -5.62
C ALA A 26 37.39 -5.65 -7.06
N PRO A 27 36.14 -6.08 -7.26
CA PRO A 27 35.50 -6.07 -8.57
C PRO A 27 35.36 -4.63 -9.09
N GLU A 28 35.43 -4.47 -10.40
CA GLU A 28 35.18 -3.16 -11.02
C GLU A 28 33.79 -2.65 -10.67
N PRO A 29 33.62 -1.34 -10.40
CA PRO A 29 32.32 -0.76 -10.07
C PRO A 29 31.22 -1.07 -11.09
N GLN A 30 31.58 -1.14 -12.38
CA GLN A 30 30.66 -1.51 -13.46
C GLN A 30 30.23 -2.99 -13.40
N ALA A 31 31.04 -3.88 -12.86
CA ALA A 31 30.68 -5.29 -12.70
C ALA A 31 29.66 -5.47 -11.57
N ILE A 32 29.80 -4.70 -10.49
CA ILE A 32 28.84 -4.66 -9.38
C ILE A 32 27.48 -4.12 -9.86
N LEU A 33 27.49 -3.05 -10.66
CA LEU A 33 26.26 -2.48 -11.22
C LEU A 33 25.55 -3.48 -12.13
N ARG A 34 26.28 -4.17 -13.02
CA ARG A 34 25.69 -5.22 -13.88
C ARG A 34 25.08 -6.37 -13.10
N LEU A 35 25.70 -6.76 -11.98
CA LEU A 35 25.14 -7.80 -11.10
C LEU A 35 23.87 -7.30 -10.42
N ALA A 36 23.88 -6.07 -9.91
CA ALA A 36 22.68 -5.45 -9.30
C ALA A 36 21.51 -5.40 -10.30
N ASP A 37 21.78 -4.96 -11.54
CA ASP A 37 20.77 -4.91 -12.61
C ASP A 37 20.19 -6.30 -12.94
N ALA A 38 21.06 -7.32 -12.95
CA ALA A 38 20.63 -8.70 -13.20
C ALA A 38 19.71 -9.24 -12.07
N VAL A 39 20.04 -8.93 -10.81
CA VAL A 39 19.24 -9.31 -9.65
C VAL A 39 17.88 -8.62 -9.70
N LEU A 40 17.86 -7.31 -9.92
CA LEU A 40 16.63 -6.51 -10.05
C LEU A 40 15.74 -7.00 -11.21
N TYR A 41 16.33 -7.38 -12.34
CA TYR A 41 15.61 -7.96 -13.45
C TYR A 41 14.91 -9.27 -13.06
N VAL A 42 15.60 -10.16 -12.35
CA VAL A 42 15.03 -11.43 -11.89
C VAL A 42 13.93 -11.22 -10.86
N GLU A 43 14.13 -10.31 -9.91
CA GLU A 43 13.11 -9.94 -8.92
C GLU A 43 11.85 -9.38 -9.61
N SER A 44 12.00 -8.50 -10.60
CA SER A 44 10.87 -7.97 -11.36
C SER A 44 10.11 -9.06 -12.13
N MET A 45 10.84 -10.06 -12.66
CA MET A 45 10.25 -11.21 -13.34
C MET A 45 9.49 -12.12 -12.37
N VAL A 46 10.05 -12.39 -11.19
CA VAL A 46 9.38 -13.17 -10.14
C VAL A 46 8.12 -12.44 -9.67
N ALA A 47 8.22 -11.16 -9.37
CA ALA A 47 7.08 -10.34 -8.97
C ALA A 47 5.98 -10.26 -10.05
N SER A 48 6.32 -10.28 -11.34
CA SER A 48 5.34 -10.32 -12.43
C SER A 48 4.67 -11.70 -12.55
N LEU A 49 5.38 -12.77 -12.24
CA LEU A 49 4.83 -14.13 -12.23
C LEU A 49 3.88 -14.34 -11.05
N GLU A 50 4.23 -13.84 -9.88
CA GLU A 50 3.36 -13.87 -8.67
C GLU A 50 2.07 -13.10 -8.89
N ARG A 51 2.12 -11.97 -9.61
CA ARG A 51 0.95 -11.18 -9.99
C ARG A 51 0.11 -11.81 -11.11
N GLY A 52 0.53 -12.93 -11.69
CA GLY A 52 -0.20 -13.61 -12.77
C GLY A 52 -0.27 -12.82 -14.08
N ASP A 53 0.59 -11.83 -14.27
CA ASP A 53 0.61 -10.98 -15.46
C ASP A 53 1.29 -11.72 -16.62
N ARG A 54 0.48 -12.42 -17.43
CA ARG A 54 0.92 -13.18 -18.61
C ARG A 54 1.07 -12.29 -19.83
N ARG A 55 1.59 -11.08 -19.71
CA ARG A 55 1.90 -10.28 -20.89
C ARG A 55 3.29 -10.62 -21.40
N ASP A 56 3.33 -11.15 -22.62
CA ASP A 56 4.52 -11.38 -23.42
C ASP A 56 5.28 -10.05 -23.64
N SER A 57 6.11 -9.69 -22.68
CA SER A 57 7.09 -8.61 -22.85
C SER A 57 8.30 -9.20 -23.56
N LYS A 58 8.41 -8.94 -24.88
CA LYS A 58 9.67 -9.19 -25.61
C LYS A 58 10.81 -8.48 -24.89
N PRO A 59 11.97 -9.14 -24.66
CA PRO A 59 13.12 -8.48 -24.11
C PRO A 59 13.56 -7.34 -25.03
N GLN A 60 13.27 -6.11 -24.66
CA GLN A 60 13.83 -4.94 -25.30
C GLN A 60 15.26 -4.79 -24.80
N VAL A 61 16.22 -4.77 -25.72
CA VAL A 61 17.61 -4.49 -25.44
C VAL A 61 17.70 -3.14 -24.71
N ALA A 62 18.17 -3.18 -23.47
CA ALA A 62 18.26 -2.02 -22.60
C ALA A 62 19.08 -0.90 -23.26
N ARG A 63 18.49 0.27 -23.40
CA ARG A 63 19.21 1.50 -23.80
C ARG A 63 19.81 2.13 -22.55
N PRO A 64 21.00 2.75 -22.64
CA PRO A 64 21.57 3.50 -21.52
C PRO A 64 20.56 4.58 -21.05
N GLY A 65 20.14 4.51 -19.77
CA GLY A 65 19.10 5.35 -19.18
C GLY A 65 17.83 4.61 -18.75
N MET A 66 17.47 3.48 -19.37
CA MET A 66 16.33 2.65 -18.94
C MET A 66 16.58 1.93 -17.60
N GLU A 67 17.85 1.66 -17.28
CA GLU A 67 18.24 1.00 -16.02
C GLU A 67 18.00 1.91 -14.82
N ALA A 68 18.30 3.19 -14.93
CA ALA A 68 18.02 4.18 -13.87
C ALA A 68 16.50 4.37 -13.66
N GLU A 69 15.70 4.37 -14.74
CA GLU A 69 14.23 4.42 -14.64
C GLU A 69 13.66 3.13 -14.04
N ALA A 70 14.17 1.96 -14.39
CA ALA A 70 13.74 0.69 -13.82
C ALA A 70 14.05 0.61 -12.33
N PHE A 71 15.21 1.06 -11.90
CA PHE A 71 15.61 1.14 -10.51
C PHE A 71 14.75 2.14 -9.72
N ALA A 72 14.52 3.33 -10.27
CA ALA A 72 13.65 4.33 -9.64
C ALA A 72 12.20 3.82 -9.51
N ASN A 73 11.68 3.15 -10.52
CA ASN A 73 10.34 2.55 -10.49
C ASN A 73 10.24 1.41 -9.46
N HIS A 74 11.28 0.61 -9.28
CA HIS A 74 11.33 -0.44 -8.27
C HIS A 74 11.32 0.16 -6.86
N GLN A 75 12.18 1.14 -6.58
CA GLN A 75 12.20 1.84 -5.29
C GLN A 75 10.86 2.54 -4.99
N LEU A 76 10.25 3.14 -6.00
CA LEU A 76 8.93 3.76 -5.84
C LEU A 76 7.86 2.70 -5.49
N THR A 77 7.91 1.55 -6.14
CA THR A 77 6.98 0.43 -5.86
C THR A 77 7.15 -0.10 -4.44
N GLU A 78 8.38 -0.28 -3.97
CA GLU A 78 8.66 -0.69 -2.59
C GLU A 78 8.17 0.36 -1.58
N ALA A 79 8.43 1.63 -1.83
CA ALA A 79 7.93 2.72 -0.99
C ALA A 79 6.40 2.72 -0.94
N CYS A 80 5.71 2.50 -2.06
CA CYS A 80 4.26 2.37 -2.11
C CYS A 80 3.76 1.20 -1.26
N ILE A 81 4.41 0.04 -1.33
CA ILE A 81 4.05 -1.14 -0.53
C ILE A 81 4.17 -0.81 0.97
N VAL A 82 5.27 -0.22 1.41
CA VAL A 82 5.47 0.17 2.81
C VAL A 82 4.38 1.14 3.28
N VAL A 83 4.00 2.13 2.47
CA VAL A 83 2.94 3.08 2.82
C VAL A 83 1.58 2.38 2.91
N ILE A 84 1.28 1.41 2.05
CA ILE A 84 0.04 0.64 2.08
C ILE A 84 -0.02 -0.23 3.34
N ASP A 85 1.07 -0.92 3.68
CA ASP A 85 1.16 -1.77 4.86
C ASP A 85 0.98 -0.94 6.14
N GLU A 86 1.61 0.23 6.24
CA GLU A 86 1.45 1.16 7.35
C GLU A 86 0.01 1.69 7.45
N ALA A 87 -0.60 2.03 6.31
CA ALA A 87 -1.98 2.48 6.26
C ALA A 87 -2.95 1.38 6.74
N THR A 88 -2.76 0.14 6.30
CA THR A 88 -3.56 -1.01 6.73
C THR A 88 -3.39 -1.29 8.22
N ALA A 89 -2.16 -1.22 8.73
CA ALA A 89 -1.87 -1.36 10.16
C ALA A 89 -2.54 -0.25 10.99
N GLY A 90 -2.53 0.99 10.50
CA GLY A 90 -3.20 2.14 11.11
C GLY A 90 -4.72 1.96 11.21
N LEU A 91 -5.36 1.44 10.15
CA LEU A 91 -6.79 1.11 10.16
C LEU A 91 -7.12 -0.02 11.15
N ALA A 92 -6.32 -1.07 11.16
CA ALA A 92 -6.51 -2.18 12.11
C ALA A 92 -6.35 -1.72 13.56
N LEU A 93 -5.44 -0.78 13.84
CA LEU A 93 -5.31 -0.14 15.16
C LEU A 93 -6.55 0.67 15.52
N ALA A 94 -7.07 1.48 14.60
CA ALA A 94 -8.28 2.27 14.80
C ALA A 94 -9.48 1.38 15.14
N LYS A 95 -9.69 0.29 14.38
CA LYS A 95 -10.77 -0.67 14.63
C LYS A 95 -10.67 -1.30 16.02
N ARG A 96 -9.47 -1.73 16.43
CA ARG A 96 -9.25 -2.28 17.79
C ARG A 96 -9.52 -1.26 18.89
N ALA A 97 -9.12 -0.02 18.69
CA ALA A 97 -9.36 1.06 19.65
C ALA A 97 -10.87 1.37 19.78
N ILE A 98 -11.61 1.34 18.66
CA ILE A 98 -13.08 1.51 18.67
C ILE A 98 -13.74 0.34 19.42
N THR A 99 -13.30 -0.90 19.20
CA THR A 99 -13.80 -2.07 19.93
C THR A 99 -13.55 -1.91 21.43
N ALA A 100 -12.33 -1.53 21.85
CA ALA A 100 -12.01 -1.30 23.25
C ALA A 100 -12.85 -0.15 23.86
N TYR A 101 -13.13 0.91 23.11
CA TYR A 101 -14.02 1.99 23.54
C TYR A 101 -15.44 1.48 23.80
N LEU A 102 -15.95 0.60 22.94
CA LEU A 102 -17.29 0.00 23.10
C LEU A 102 -17.34 -0.92 24.31
N GLU A 103 -16.34 -1.80 24.48
CA GLU A 103 -16.26 -2.75 25.59
C GLU A 103 -16.11 -2.06 26.96
N SER A 104 -15.47 -0.87 26.98
CA SER A 104 -15.27 -0.06 28.19
C SER A 104 -16.41 0.90 28.50
N ASN A 105 -17.58 0.78 27.82
CA ASN A 105 -18.69 1.70 27.96
C ASN A 105 -18.35 3.17 27.64
N GLY A 106 -17.49 3.40 26.65
CA GLY A 106 -17.21 4.74 26.17
C GLY A 106 -15.99 5.41 26.82
N GLU A 107 -15.01 4.65 27.29
CA GLU A 107 -13.77 5.21 27.83
C GLU A 107 -12.94 5.84 26.70
N LYS A 108 -12.93 7.17 26.66
CA LYS A 108 -12.31 7.98 25.61
C LYS A 108 -10.81 7.79 25.46
N LEU A 109 -10.13 7.29 26.50
CA LEU A 109 -8.69 7.06 26.50
C LEU A 109 -8.28 6.10 25.37
N HIS A 110 -9.12 5.11 25.07
CA HIS A 110 -8.88 4.16 23.97
C HIS A 110 -8.83 4.84 22.59
N LEU A 111 -9.55 5.94 22.43
CA LEU A 111 -9.65 6.66 21.16
C LEU A 111 -8.67 7.82 21.03
N ALA A 112 -7.95 8.19 22.10
CA ALA A 112 -7.16 9.42 22.16
C ALA A 112 -6.19 9.63 20.98
N ASN A 113 -5.58 8.55 20.49
CA ASN A 113 -4.61 8.60 19.38
C ASN A 113 -5.22 8.23 18.01
N VAL A 114 -6.47 7.78 17.95
CA VAL A 114 -7.08 7.27 16.71
C VAL A 114 -7.19 8.33 15.63
N PRO A 115 -7.69 9.56 15.90
CA PRO A 115 -7.76 10.61 14.89
C PRO A 115 -6.39 10.95 14.31
N PHE A 116 -5.36 11.02 15.16
CA PHE A 116 -4.00 11.28 14.70
C PHE A 116 -3.46 10.15 13.80
N SER A 117 -3.68 8.90 14.19
CA SER A 117 -3.30 7.72 13.40
C SER A 117 -3.99 7.72 12.03
N LEU A 118 -5.30 8.00 11.98
CA LEU A 118 -6.05 8.09 10.73
C LEU A 118 -5.60 9.27 9.85
N GLN A 119 -5.19 10.39 10.45
CA GLN A 119 -4.61 11.50 9.67
C GLN A 119 -3.25 11.14 9.06
N ALA A 120 -2.45 10.31 9.73
CA ALA A 120 -1.21 9.77 9.14
C ALA A 120 -1.52 8.85 7.95
N VAL A 121 -2.50 7.95 8.08
CA VAL A 121 -3.00 7.10 6.97
C VAL A 121 -3.47 7.96 5.80
N ARG A 122 -4.26 9.02 6.08
CA ARG A 122 -4.70 9.99 5.06
C ARG A 122 -3.52 10.62 4.32
N GLY A 123 -2.48 11.00 5.05
CA GLY A 123 -1.24 11.55 4.47
C GLY A 123 -0.56 10.58 3.52
N GLY A 124 -0.42 9.31 3.93
CA GLY A 124 0.14 8.25 3.11
C GLY A 124 -0.67 7.99 1.83
N LEU A 125 -2.01 7.96 1.94
CA LEU A 125 -2.88 7.78 0.78
C LEU A 125 -2.80 8.94 -0.22
N ARG A 126 -2.67 10.18 0.26
CA ARG A 126 -2.43 11.34 -0.61
C ARG A 126 -1.09 11.25 -1.33
N PHE A 127 -0.05 10.80 -0.65
CA PHE A 127 1.24 10.55 -1.30
C PHE A 127 1.13 9.51 -2.43
N LEU A 128 0.23 8.53 -2.29
CA LEU A 128 -0.08 7.52 -3.30
C LEU A 128 -1.11 7.99 -4.34
N GLU A 129 -1.45 9.26 -4.37
CA GLU A 129 -2.48 9.85 -5.27
C GLU A 129 -3.87 9.21 -5.11
N GLN A 130 -4.17 8.66 -3.92
CA GLN A 130 -5.45 8.05 -3.60
C GLN A 130 -6.37 9.06 -2.89
N GLU A 131 -6.65 10.18 -3.53
CA GLU A 131 -7.36 11.32 -2.93
C GLU A 131 -8.71 10.93 -2.35
N ARG A 132 -9.50 10.14 -3.09
CA ARG A 132 -10.84 9.72 -2.64
C ARG A 132 -10.79 8.88 -1.36
N ALA A 133 -9.89 7.90 -1.29
CA ALA A 133 -9.70 7.10 -0.08
C ALA A 133 -9.17 7.95 1.09
N ALA A 134 -8.25 8.89 0.81
CA ALA A 134 -7.73 9.82 1.79
C ALA A 134 -8.82 10.72 2.40
N GLU A 135 -9.75 11.21 1.59
CA GLU A 135 -10.89 12.02 2.06
C GLU A 135 -11.84 11.22 2.95
N LEU A 136 -12.14 9.97 2.58
CA LEU A 136 -12.98 9.09 3.38
C LEU A 136 -12.35 8.76 4.73
N ILE A 137 -11.04 8.49 4.77
CA ILE A 137 -10.29 8.31 6.03
C ILE A 137 -10.34 9.59 6.88
N GLY A 138 -10.16 10.76 6.27
CA GLY A 138 -10.25 12.04 6.95
C GLY A 138 -11.62 12.26 7.58
N ALA A 139 -12.69 11.94 6.86
CA ALA A 139 -14.06 12.04 7.36
C ALA A 139 -14.32 11.08 8.55
N CYS A 140 -13.79 9.85 8.51
CA CYS A 140 -13.83 8.93 9.65
C CYS A 140 -13.08 9.48 10.88
N ALA A 141 -11.89 10.05 10.67
CA ALA A 141 -11.13 10.69 11.75
C ALA A 141 -11.88 11.86 12.38
N ASP A 142 -12.48 12.71 11.56
CA ASP A 142 -13.29 13.85 12.00
C ASP A 142 -14.55 13.42 12.76
N PHE A 143 -15.20 12.33 12.32
CA PHE A 143 -16.33 11.75 13.04
C PHE A 143 -15.92 11.29 14.45
N ILE A 144 -14.83 10.53 14.55
CA ILE A 144 -14.32 10.06 15.84
C ILE A 144 -13.97 11.24 16.73
N GLN A 145 -13.28 12.24 16.21
CA GLN A 145 -12.91 13.44 16.96
C GLN A 145 -14.14 14.16 17.51
N LYS A 146 -15.10 14.48 16.65
CA LYS A 146 -16.25 15.33 17.01
C LYS A 146 -17.31 14.59 17.83
N HIS A 147 -17.64 13.36 17.42
CA HIS A 147 -18.79 12.65 17.97
C HIS A 147 -18.43 11.64 19.07
N MET A 148 -17.18 11.18 19.14
CA MET A 148 -16.75 10.20 20.15
C MET A 148 -15.82 10.82 21.21
N LEU A 149 -14.91 11.72 20.82
CA LEU A 149 -13.97 12.34 21.77
C LEU A 149 -14.49 13.64 22.36
N GLU A 150 -15.01 14.55 21.55
CA GLU A 150 -15.47 15.88 22.01
C GLU A 150 -16.89 15.84 22.60
N SER A 151 -17.75 14.96 22.08
CA SER A 151 -19.09 14.75 22.59
C SER A 151 -19.07 14.10 23.98
N ASN A 152 -19.99 14.53 24.86
CA ASN A 152 -20.22 13.88 26.15
C ASN A 152 -21.22 12.72 26.10
N GLN A 153 -21.78 12.44 24.94
CA GLN A 153 -22.73 11.37 24.71
C GLN A 153 -22.10 10.35 23.76
N MET A 154 -22.32 9.08 24.06
CA MET A 154 -21.94 7.99 23.16
C MET A 154 -22.83 8.04 21.92
N PRO A 155 -22.25 7.94 20.71
CA PRO A 155 -23.04 7.86 19.50
C PRO A 155 -24.01 6.66 19.53
N PRO A 156 -25.18 6.74 18.85
CA PRO A 156 -26.04 5.60 18.69
C PRO A 156 -25.32 4.41 18.04
N GLU A 157 -25.67 3.19 18.46
CA GLU A 157 -25.07 1.94 17.97
C GLU A 157 -25.05 1.86 16.44
N GLN A 158 -26.11 2.30 15.80
CA GLN A 158 -26.21 2.32 14.33
C GLN A 158 -25.11 3.19 13.66
N LEU A 159 -24.73 4.31 14.27
CA LEU A 159 -23.64 5.14 13.74
C LEU A 159 -22.27 4.49 13.96
N LEU A 160 -22.13 3.74 15.04
CA LEU A 160 -20.88 3.00 15.32
C LEU A 160 -20.71 1.81 14.36
N GLU A 161 -21.81 1.09 14.04
CA GLU A 161 -21.82 0.07 12.99
C GLU A 161 -21.48 0.68 11.63
N THR A 162 -22.08 1.80 11.28
CA THR A 162 -21.82 2.51 10.02
C THR A 162 -20.35 2.95 9.92
N LEU A 163 -19.74 3.41 11.03
CA LEU A 163 -18.32 3.72 11.07
C LEU A 163 -17.45 2.47 10.87
N ALA A 164 -17.82 1.35 11.50
CA ALA A 164 -17.12 0.08 11.34
C ALA A 164 -17.19 -0.43 9.89
N ASP A 165 -18.33 -0.29 9.24
CA ASP A 165 -18.51 -0.63 7.82
C ASP A 165 -17.63 0.24 6.91
N ALA A 166 -17.57 1.55 7.17
CA ALA A 166 -16.72 2.47 6.43
C ALA A 166 -15.23 2.07 6.55
N LEU A 167 -14.74 1.84 7.77
CA LEU A 167 -13.35 1.46 8.03
C LEU A 167 -13.01 0.08 7.45
N THR A 168 -13.94 -0.87 7.50
CA THR A 168 -13.74 -2.21 6.93
C THR A 168 -13.70 -2.17 5.40
N SER A 169 -14.55 -1.38 4.77
CA SER A 169 -14.51 -1.16 3.31
C SER A 169 -13.18 -0.51 2.89
N LEU A 170 -12.70 0.47 3.64
CA LEU A 170 -11.41 1.13 3.38
C LEU A 170 -10.22 0.18 3.59
N GLU A 171 -10.24 -0.67 4.62
CA GLU A 171 -9.22 -1.70 4.83
C GLU A 171 -9.21 -2.70 3.66
N TYR A 172 -10.36 -3.20 3.24
CA TYR A 172 -10.48 -4.08 2.09
C TYR A 172 -9.98 -3.43 0.79
N TYR A 173 -10.21 -2.11 0.63
CA TYR A 173 -9.66 -1.35 -0.48
C TYR A 173 -8.14 -1.33 -0.48
N LEU A 174 -7.49 -1.25 0.69
CA LEU A 174 -6.03 -1.26 0.83
C LEU A 174 -5.43 -2.66 0.70
N GLU A 175 -6.16 -3.69 1.14
CA GLU A 175 -5.71 -5.08 1.07
C GLU A 175 -5.47 -5.53 -0.38
N GLY A 176 -4.47 -6.37 -0.56
CA GLY A 176 -4.18 -7.01 -1.84
C GLY A 176 -3.34 -6.19 -2.82
N GLY A 177 -2.63 -5.14 -2.37
CA GLY A 177 -1.67 -4.37 -3.18
C GLY A 177 -2.27 -3.73 -4.43
N ALA A 178 -3.55 -3.55 -4.45
CA ALA A 178 -4.32 -3.23 -5.64
C ALA A 178 -4.46 -1.74 -5.90
N ILE A 179 -3.97 -0.89 -5.01
CA ILE A 179 -3.68 0.52 -5.34
C ILE A 179 -2.73 0.59 -6.54
N LEU A 180 -1.90 -0.44 -6.72
CA LEU A 180 -1.01 -0.60 -7.88
C LEU A 180 -1.73 -1.20 -9.11
N ARG A 181 -2.97 -1.69 -8.97
CA ARG A 181 -3.79 -2.23 -10.06
C ARG A 181 -5.05 -1.37 -10.18
N ARG A 182 -5.28 -0.78 -11.33
CA ARG A 182 -6.57 -0.15 -11.67
C ARG A 182 -7.58 -1.26 -11.95
N ASP A 183 -8.31 -1.67 -10.93
CA ASP A 183 -9.39 -2.66 -11.04
C ASP A 183 -10.74 -1.99 -10.72
N ASP A 184 -11.68 -2.07 -11.65
CA ASP A 184 -13.00 -1.43 -11.52
C ASP A 184 -13.81 -1.98 -10.33
N SER A 185 -13.57 -3.22 -9.89
CA SER A 185 -14.21 -3.82 -8.72
C SER A 185 -13.95 -3.06 -7.41
N ARG A 186 -12.90 -2.25 -7.36
CA ARG A 186 -12.50 -1.47 -6.19
C ARG A 186 -13.12 -0.11 -6.10
N LEU A 187 -13.49 0.46 -7.24
CA LEU A 187 -14.29 1.68 -7.24
C LEU A 187 -15.62 1.43 -6.52
N SER A 188 -16.21 0.23 -6.68
CA SER A 188 -17.42 -0.16 -5.97
C SER A 188 -17.24 -0.26 -4.45
N VAL A 189 -16.05 -0.67 -3.96
CA VAL A 189 -15.73 -0.70 -2.53
C VAL A 189 -15.60 0.70 -1.95
N LEU A 190 -14.97 1.62 -2.68
CA LEU A 190 -14.93 3.04 -2.28
C LEU A 190 -16.31 3.68 -2.35
N ASP A 191 -17.19 3.24 -3.24
CA ASP A 191 -18.59 3.71 -3.27
C ASP A 191 -19.33 3.27 -2.00
N LEU A 192 -19.17 2.02 -1.55
CA LEU A 192 -19.73 1.54 -0.29
C LEU A 192 -19.18 2.33 0.91
N ALA A 193 -17.88 2.53 0.99
CA ALA A 193 -17.28 3.36 2.03
C ALA A 193 -17.83 4.80 2.01
N SER A 194 -18.00 5.37 0.81
CA SER A 194 -18.57 6.71 0.61
C SER A 194 -20.03 6.81 1.09
N GLU A 195 -20.84 5.78 0.84
CA GLU A 195 -22.21 5.70 1.33
C GLU A 195 -22.24 5.64 2.86
N SER A 196 -21.41 4.81 3.47
CA SER A 196 -21.29 4.73 4.93
C SER A 196 -20.86 6.06 5.54
N VAL A 197 -19.86 6.75 4.97
CA VAL A 197 -19.39 8.06 5.45
C VAL A 197 -20.48 9.14 5.30
N ARG A 198 -21.27 9.11 4.23
CA ARG A 198 -22.42 10.02 4.09
C ARG A 198 -23.52 9.72 5.13
N ALA A 199 -23.75 8.44 5.43
CA ALA A 199 -24.72 8.05 6.46
C ALA A 199 -24.27 8.47 7.88
N LEU A 200 -22.96 8.65 8.12
CA LEU A 200 -22.42 9.28 9.32
C LEU A 200 -22.70 10.79 9.38
N GLY A 201 -23.27 11.40 8.33
CA GLY A 201 -23.48 12.85 8.25
C GLY A 201 -22.21 13.65 7.94
N MET A 202 -21.14 12.98 7.50
CA MET A 202 -19.88 13.66 7.17
C MET A 202 -19.86 14.09 5.70
N PRO A 203 -19.29 15.28 5.39
CA PRO A 203 -19.14 15.71 4.01
C PRO A 203 -18.15 14.82 3.27
N VAL A 204 -18.54 14.34 2.09
CA VAL A 204 -17.67 13.62 1.17
C VAL A 204 -17.65 14.41 -0.13
N ALA A 205 -16.47 14.78 -0.63
CA ALA A 205 -16.33 15.39 -1.94
C ALA A 205 -16.86 14.42 -3.02
N ALA A 206 -17.54 14.98 -4.01
CA ALA A 206 -18.20 14.24 -5.07
C ALA A 206 -17.20 13.77 -6.14
#